data_6b3c684c5093bd8617c427f3a711af75
#
_entry.id   6b3c684c5093bd8617c427f3a711af75
#
_cell.length_a   1.000
_cell.length_b   1.000
_cell.length_c   1.000
_cell.angle_alpha   90.00
_cell.angle_beta   90.00
_cell.angle_gamma   90.00
#
_symmetry.space_group_name_H-M   'P 1'
#
loop_
_entity.id
_entity.type
_entity.pdbx_description
1 polymer ?
#
loop_
_entity_poly.entity_id
_entity_poly.type
_entity_poly.pdbx_seq_one_letter_code
_entity_poly.pdbx_strand_id
1 'polypeptide(L)'
;MNPEILSRFDFLEGFNSCEKPEDNEKALKLAEKYNLTVFGGSDSHKPECIGTAFTEFEEPVTCESDVIAQVMKGSQISAGGYYYHGTTREKMGKSHNLLVEAFWVYNKVLGYRTIFKRRKEMKEKV
;
A
#
# COMPACT_ATOMS: atom_id res chain seq x y z
N MET A 1 -7.77 -8.64 -8.27
CA MET A 1 -7.67 -9.01 -6.83
C MET A 1 -8.85 -9.90 -6.50
N ASN A 2 -8.66 -10.96 -5.68
CA ASN A 2 -9.74 -11.89 -5.34
C ASN A 2 -10.73 -11.21 -4.37
N PRO A 3 -12.04 -11.14 -4.69
CA PRO A 3 -13.08 -10.54 -3.86
C PRO A 3 -13.17 -11.11 -2.43
N GLU A 4 -12.96 -12.43 -2.28
CA GLU A 4 -12.98 -13.09 -0.97
C GLU A 4 -11.86 -12.64 -0.04
N ILE A 5 -10.73 -12.19 -0.60
CA ILE A 5 -9.62 -11.66 0.18
C ILE A 5 -9.97 -10.25 0.67
N LEU A 6 -10.53 -9.42 -0.20
CA LEU A 6 -10.88 -8.03 0.13
C LEU A 6 -11.92 -7.93 1.24
N SER A 7 -12.89 -8.84 1.28
CA SER A 7 -13.92 -8.86 2.33
C SER A 7 -13.39 -9.19 3.74
N ARG A 8 -12.10 -9.50 3.87
CA ARG A 8 -11.44 -9.78 5.16
C ARG A 8 -10.63 -8.61 5.70
N PHE A 9 -10.58 -7.51 4.96
CA PHE A 9 -9.89 -6.30 5.40
C PHE A 9 -10.90 -5.32 6.00
N ASP A 10 -10.47 -4.58 7.00
CA ASP A 10 -11.27 -3.55 7.66
C ASP A 10 -11.01 -2.17 7.04
N PHE A 11 -9.85 -1.99 6.39
CA PHE A 11 -9.46 -0.74 5.76
C PHE A 11 -8.61 -0.96 4.51
N LEU A 12 -8.50 0.08 3.70
CA LEU A 12 -7.69 0.12 2.48
C LEU A 12 -6.98 1.47 2.37
N GLU A 13 -5.73 1.48 1.91
CA GLU A 13 -5.09 2.72 1.49
C GLU A 13 -5.77 3.23 0.21
N GLY A 14 -6.60 4.26 0.35
CA GLY A 14 -7.35 4.85 -0.76
C GLY A 14 -6.72 6.12 -1.33
N PHE A 15 -5.79 6.73 -0.59
CA PHE A 15 -5.01 7.85 -1.07
C PHE A 15 -3.52 7.66 -0.76
N ASN A 16 -2.71 7.52 -1.79
CA ASN A 16 -1.26 7.49 -1.72
C ASN A 16 -0.71 8.65 -2.54
N SER A 17 0.07 9.54 -1.91
CA SER A 17 0.56 10.76 -2.56
C SER A 17 1.61 10.52 -3.65
N CYS A 18 2.25 9.36 -3.65
CA CYS A 18 3.26 8.96 -4.62
C CYS A 18 2.71 8.13 -5.78
N GLU A 19 1.45 7.70 -5.71
CA GLU A 19 0.78 6.96 -6.77
C GLU A 19 0.04 7.88 -7.75
N LYS A 20 -0.38 7.31 -8.88
CA LYS A 20 -1.13 8.05 -9.88
C LYS A 20 -2.57 8.32 -9.44
N PRO A 21 -3.16 9.47 -9.81
CA PRO A 21 -4.55 9.78 -9.52
C PRO A 21 -5.52 8.66 -9.91
N GLU A 22 -5.29 8.02 -11.07
CA GLU A 22 -6.15 6.95 -11.58
C GLU A 22 -6.09 5.68 -10.70
N ASP A 23 -4.97 5.43 -10.04
CA ASP A 23 -4.80 4.25 -9.17
C ASP A 23 -5.44 4.51 -7.79
N ASN A 24 -5.32 5.73 -7.27
CA ASN A 24 -6.06 6.17 -6.09
C ASN A 24 -7.59 6.13 -6.33
N GLU A 25 -8.06 6.59 -7.48
CA GLU A 25 -9.48 6.50 -7.83
C GLU A 25 -10.01 5.07 -7.87
N LYS A 26 -9.21 4.14 -8.40
CA LYS A 26 -9.55 2.70 -8.39
C LYS A 26 -9.60 2.16 -6.95
N ALA A 27 -8.65 2.55 -6.09
CA ALA A 27 -8.62 2.15 -4.68
C ALA A 27 -9.86 2.67 -3.93
N LEU A 28 -10.25 3.94 -4.14
CA LEU A 28 -11.46 4.51 -3.55
C LEU A 28 -12.73 3.78 -3.99
N LYS A 29 -12.90 3.52 -5.29
CA LYS A 29 -14.03 2.73 -5.81
C LYS A 29 -14.07 1.32 -5.23
N LEU A 30 -12.89 0.74 -4.97
CA LEU A 30 -12.79 -0.57 -4.36
C LEU A 30 -13.20 -0.53 -2.88
N ALA A 31 -12.73 0.48 -2.14
CA ALA A 31 -13.10 0.70 -0.74
C ALA A 31 -14.63 0.88 -0.60
N GLU A 32 -15.22 1.72 -1.44
CA GLU A 32 -16.67 1.94 -1.48
C GLU A 32 -17.43 0.63 -1.75
N LYS A 33 -17.01 -0.13 -2.77
CA LYS A 33 -17.65 -1.40 -3.15
C LYS A 33 -17.66 -2.42 -2.02
N TYR A 34 -16.62 -2.46 -1.18
CA TYR A 34 -16.46 -3.44 -0.10
C TYR A 34 -16.71 -2.84 1.28
N ASN A 35 -17.19 -1.60 1.35
CA ASN A 35 -17.44 -0.85 2.60
C ASN A 35 -16.23 -0.84 3.54
N LEU A 36 -15.03 -0.57 2.98
CA LEU A 36 -13.79 -0.51 3.72
C LEU A 36 -13.49 0.92 4.15
N THR A 37 -12.95 1.09 5.35
CA THR A 37 -12.42 2.38 5.80
C THR A 37 -11.23 2.80 4.95
N VAL A 38 -11.16 4.07 4.57
CA VAL A 38 -10.10 4.61 3.71
C VAL A 38 -9.03 5.28 4.56
N PHE A 39 -7.78 4.86 4.35
CA PHE A 39 -6.61 5.48 4.94
C PHE A 39 -5.78 6.21 3.87
N GLY A 40 -5.08 7.26 4.28
CA GLY A 40 -4.12 7.99 3.45
C GLY A 40 -2.68 7.70 3.88
N GLY A 41 -1.79 7.52 2.92
CA GLY A 41 -0.37 7.30 3.14
C GLY A 41 0.50 8.11 2.17
N SER A 42 1.58 8.69 2.68
CA SER A 42 2.52 9.46 1.85
C SER A 42 3.46 8.58 1.03
N ASP A 43 3.60 7.29 1.37
CA ASP A 43 4.58 6.36 0.77
C ASP A 43 5.99 6.97 0.74
N SER A 44 6.35 7.62 1.85
CA SER A 44 7.51 8.51 1.92
C SER A 44 8.82 7.73 1.91
N HIS A 45 9.62 7.92 0.87
CA HIS A 45 10.99 7.44 0.75
C HIS A 45 12.02 8.57 0.87
N LYS A 46 11.56 9.79 1.12
CA LYS A 46 12.37 11.00 1.26
C LYS A 46 11.74 11.94 2.27
N PRO A 47 12.54 12.73 3.01
CA PRO A 47 12.02 13.70 3.99
C PRO A 47 10.95 14.64 3.41
N GLU A 48 11.10 15.04 2.15
CA GLU A 48 10.21 16.00 1.48
C GLU A 48 8.80 15.43 1.23
N CYS A 49 8.65 14.10 1.24
CA CYS A 49 7.36 13.43 1.04
C CYS A 49 6.61 13.20 2.36
N ILE A 50 7.24 13.40 3.51
CA ILE A 50 6.60 13.17 4.81
C ILE A 50 5.44 14.16 4.98
N GLY A 51 4.25 13.65 5.29
CA GLY A 51 3.05 14.45 5.50
C GLY A 51 2.35 14.93 4.23
N THR A 52 2.79 14.49 3.03
CA THR A 52 2.10 14.78 1.77
C THR A 52 0.75 14.10 1.67
N ALA A 53 0.56 13.00 2.40
CA ALA A 53 -0.74 12.41 2.65
C ALA A 53 -0.85 11.97 4.11
N PHE A 54 -2.07 11.93 4.61
CA PHE A 54 -2.38 11.66 6.01
C PHE A 54 -3.75 11.01 6.14
N THR A 55 -3.98 10.41 7.30
CA THR A 55 -5.30 9.93 7.74
C THR A 55 -5.80 10.84 8.86
N GLU A 56 -7.02 11.31 8.74
CA GLU A 56 -7.70 12.13 9.73
C GLU A 56 -8.71 11.27 10.48
N PHE A 57 -8.65 11.33 11.80
CA PHE A 57 -9.52 10.60 12.70
C PHE A 57 -10.48 11.55 13.40
N GLU A 58 -11.71 11.11 13.66
CA GLU A 58 -12.72 11.87 14.37
C GLU A 58 -12.31 12.18 15.82
N GLU A 59 -11.68 11.21 16.48
CA GLU A 59 -11.21 11.33 17.85
C GLU A 59 -9.68 11.30 17.90
N PRO A 60 -9.03 11.91 18.91
CA PRO A 60 -7.59 11.88 19.04
C PRO A 60 -7.05 10.45 19.11
N VAL A 61 -5.95 10.22 18.39
CA VAL A 61 -5.21 8.95 18.39
C VAL A 61 -3.93 9.13 19.18
N THR A 62 -3.78 8.35 20.25
CA THR A 62 -2.59 8.39 21.12
C THR A 62 -1.79 7.08 21.05
N CYS A 63 -2.42 6.01 20.62
CA CYS A 63 -1.80 4.69 20.47
C CYS A 63 -2.50 3.86 19.38
N GLU A 64 -1.91 2.73 19.03
CA GLU A 64 -2.44 1.82 18.00
C GLU A 64 -3.86 1.31 18.31
N SER A 65 -4.14 1.08 19.60
CA SER A 65 -5.47 0.63 20.05
C SER A 65 -6.57 1.63 19.73
N ASP A 66 -6.27 2.94 19.75
CA ASP A 66 -7.23 3.98 19.43
C ASP A 66 -7.61 3.92 17.95
N VAL A 67 -6.64 3.66 17.06
CA VAL A 67 -6.87 3.46 15.62
C VAL A 67 -7.84 2.28 15.40
N ILE A 68 -7.51 1.13 16.00
CA ILE A 68 -8.33 -0.07 15.88
C ILE A 68 -9.74 0.18 16.41
N ALA A 69 -9.86 0.81 17.58
CA ALA A 69 -11.15 1.12 18.20
C ALA A 69 -12.02 2.01 17.32
N GLN A 70 -11.45 3.06 16.71
CA GLN A 70 -12.20 3.96 15.82
C GLN A 70 -12.63 3.25 14.53
N VAL A 71 -11.78 2.42 13.94
CA VAL A 71 -12.16 1.60 12.75
C VAL A 71 -13.30 0.65 13.11
N MET A 72 -13.18 -0.09 14.20
CA MET A 72 -14.21 -1.06 14.63
C MET A 72 -15.53 -0.42 15.06
N LYS A 73 -15.48 0.80 15.59
CA LYS A 73 -16.66 1.60 15.97
C LYS A 73 -17.36 2.19 14.74
N GLY A 74 -16.67 2.25 13.58
CA GLY A 74 -17.17 2.91 12.39
C GLY A 74 -17.14 4.44 12.49
N SER A 75 -16.18 4.98 13.24
CA SER A 75 -15.95 6.43 13.33
C SER A 75 -15.63 7.03 11.97
N GLN A 76 -15.87 8.33 11.83
CA GLN A 76 -15.54 9.04 10.60
C GLN A 76 -14.02 9.15 10.47
N ILE A 77 -13.48 8.41 9.50
CA ILE A 77 -12.06 8.40 9.15
C ILE A 77 -11.95 8.83 7.69
N SER A 78 -11.08 9.79 7.41
CA SER A 78 -10.86 10.30 6.06
C SER A 78 -9.40 10.31 5.68
N ALA A 79 -9.12 10.15 4.38
CA ALA A 79 -7.80 10.30 3.80
C ALA A 79 -7.68 11.68 3.17
N GLY A 80 -6.56 12.37 3.40
CA GLY A 80 -6.28 13.69 2.85
C GLY A 80 -4.85 13.81 2.34
N GLY A 81 -4.59 14.91 1.64
CA GLY A 81 -3.25 15.21 1.17
C GLY A 81 -3.21 15.80 -0.23
N TYR A 82 -2.02 15.78 -0.81
CA TYR A 82 -1.75 16.24 -2.17
C TYR A 82 -0.75 15.31 -2.86
N TYR A 83 -0.81 15.25 -4.19
CA TYR A 83 0.12 14.45 -4.97
C TYR A 83 1.53 15.02 -4.92
N TYR A 84 2.50 14.17 -4.62
CA TYR A 84 3.89 14.54 -4.67
C TYR A 84 4.42 14.44 -6.11
N HIS A 85 4.67 15.62 -6.70
CA HIS A 85 5.30 15.71 -8.01
C HIS A 85 6.82 15.66 -7.87
N GLY A 86 7.44 14.62 -8.39
CA GLY A 86 8.89 14.44 -8.32
C GLY A 86 9.29 13.10 -7.74
N THR A 87 8.40 12.15 -7.80
CA THR A 87 8.71 10.75 -7.49
C THR A 87 9.84 10.26 -8.37
N THR A 88 10.58 9.30 -7.87
CA THR A 88 11.64 8.66 -8.64
C THR A 88 11.10 8.11 -9.97
N ARG A 89 9.84 7.66 -10.02
CA ARG A 89 9.13 7.21 -11.23
C ARG A 89 8.97 8.32 -12.28
N GLU A 90 8.64 9.55 -11.89
CA GLU A 90 8.49 10.67 -12.83
C GLU A 90 9.83 11.16 -13.39
N LYS A 91 10.89 11.06 -12.58
CA LYS A 91 12.24 11.48 -12.97
C LYS A 91 13.00 10.43 -13.77
N MET A 92 12.56 9.19 -13.72
CA MET A 92 13.19 8.09 -14.43
C MET A 92 12.63 7.98 -15.86
N GLY A 93 13.45 8.28 -16.86
CA GLY A 93 13.11 8.05 -18.27
C GLY A 93 12.85 6.57 -18.60
N LYS A 94 12.29 6.31 -19.79
CA LYS A 94 11.89 4.98 -20.27
C LYS A 94 12.96 3.88 -20.14
N SER A 95 14.24 4.23 -20.25
CA SER A 95 15.38 3.28 -20.09
C SER A 95 15.53 2.77 -18.66
N HIS A 96 15.13 3.55 -17.67
CA HIS A 96 15.22 3.15 -16.28
C HIS A 96 14.06 2.23 -15.87
N ASN A 97 12.88 2.40 -16.48
CA ASN A 97 11.77 1.46 -16.29
C ASN A 97 12.16 0.04 -16.70
N LEU A 98 12.93 -0.11 -17.78
CA LEU A 98 13.45 -1.42 -18.21
C LEU A 98 14.36 -2.07 -17.16
N LEU A 99 15.23 -1.29 -16.52
CA LEU A 99 16.11 -1.75 -15.44
C LEU A 99 15.32 -2.15 -14.19
N VAL A 100 14.30 -1.37 -13.82
CA VAL A 100 13.40 -1.67 -12.68
C VAL A 100 12.62 -2.94 -12.97
N GLU A 101 12.07 -3.12 -14.16
CA GLU A 101 11.38 -4.34 -14.56
C GLU A 101 12.32 -5.55 -14.56
N ALA A 102 13.53 -5.41 -15.11
CA ALA A 102 14.54 -6.46 -15.08
C ALA A 102 14.94 -6.86 -13.66
N PHE A 103 15.09 -5.87 -12.77
CA PHE A 103 15.35 -6.11 -11.34
C PHE A 103 14.17 -6.80 -10.64
N TRP A 104 12.95 -6.45 -11.00
CA TRP A 104 11.73 -7.08 -10.48
C TRP A 104 11.61 -8.54 -10.91
N VAL A 105 11.85 -8.82 -12.21
CA VAL A 105 11.90 -10.18 -12.75
C VAL A 105 13.01 -10.99 -12.11
N TYR A 106 14.21 -10.42 -11.98
CA TYR A 106 15.35 -11.04 -11.32
C TYR A 106 15.01 -11.45 -9.86
N ASN A 107 14.46 -10.55 -9.07
CA ASN A 107 14.06 -10.83 -7.69
C ASN A 107 12.94 -11.87 -7.61
N LYS A 108 12.00 -11.85 -8.54
CA LYS A 108 10.94 -12.85 -8.62
C LYS A 108 11.51 -14.23 -8.90
N VAL A 109 12.45 -14.35 -9.84
CA VAL A 109 13.12 -15.62 -10.17
C VAL A 109 13.96 -16.12 -8.99
N LEU A 110 14.73 -15.25 -8.34
CA LEU A 110 15.51 -15.61 -7.14
C LEU A 110 14.61 -15.97 -5.97
N GLY A 111 13.50 -15.26 -5.78
CA GLY A 111 12.50 -15.58 -4.76
C GLY A 111 11.93 -16.99 -4.94
N TYR A 112 11.59 -17.37 -6.17
CA TYR A 112 11.15 -18.73 -6.49
C TYR A 112 12.25 -19.76 -6.15
N ARG A 113 13.51 -19.53 -6.54
CA ARG A 113 14.63 -20.44 -6.21
C ARG A 113 14.80 -20.63 -4.71
N THR A 114 14.68 -19.54 -3.92
CA THR A 114 14.81 -19.59 -2.47
C THR A 114 13.67 -20.38 -1.82
N ILE A 115 12.44 -20.21 -2.30
CA ILE A 115 11.26 -20.95 -1.83
C ILE A 115 11.39 -22.44 -2.15
N PHE A 116 11.83 -22.79 -3.36
CA PHE A 116 12.06 -24.18 -3.76
C PHE A 116 13.15 -24.85 -2.93
N LYS A 117 14.25 -24.13 -2.68
CA LYS A 117 15.34 -24.61 -1.83
C LYS A 117 14.86 -24.89 -0.41
N ARG A 118 14.13 -23.97 0.21
CA ARG A 118 13.55 -24.16 1.56
C ARG A 118 12.56 -25.32 1.62
N ARG A 119 11.73 -25.50 0.61
CA ARG A 119 10.79 -26.65 0.54
C ARG A 119 11.52 -27.98 0.42
N LYS A 120 12.64 -28.03 -0.30
CA LYS A 120 13.46 -29.23 -0.41
C LYS A 120 14.11 -29.58 0.93
N GLU A 121 14.72 -28.59 1.59
CA GLU A 121 15.34 -28.77 2.92
C GLU A 121 14.34 -29.21 4.01
N MET A 122 13.09 -28.76 3.94
CA MET A 122 12.03 -29.20 4.86
C MET A 122 11.60 -30.65 4.60
N LYS A 123 11.61 -31.12 3.35
CA LYS A 123 11.27 -32.51 3.01
C LYS A 123 12.38 -33.52 3.38
N GLU A 124 13.63 -33.06 3.43
CA GLU A 124 14.78 -33.90 3.82
C GLU A 124 14.92 -34.04 5.35
N LYS A 125 14.16 -33.27 6.13
CA LYS A 125 14.15 -33.28 7.60
C LYS A 125 12.99 -34.06 8.22
N VAL A 126 12.12 -34.64 7.41
CA VAL A 126 11.02 -35.53 7.80
C VAL A 126 11.34 -36.95 7.36
#